data_a6d54fcdd591c06bcfdf018cfe06cadc
#
_entry.id   a6d54fcdd591c06bcfdf018cfe06cadc
#
_cell.length_a   1.000
_cell.length_b   1.000
_cell.length_c   1.000
_cell.angle_alpha   90.00
_cell.angle_beta   90.00
_cell.angle_gamma   90.00
#
_symmetry.space_group_name_H-M   'P 1'
#
loop_
_entity.id
_entity.type
_entity.pdbx_description
1 polymer ?
#
loop_
_entity_poly.entity_id
_entity_poly.type
_entity_poly.pdbx_seq_one_letter_code
_entity_poly.pdbx_strand_id
1 'polypeptide(L)'
;MSAPSNVELDPGAVRGLVARAGDPKRERWLDQVRRTGACRHPVRLRGVVLRGDEPVYSTAGEPDGALMVRCGNRREACCPSCAHEYRGDMWQLVYAGMAGGRKGVPESVAEHPMVFASLTAPSFGAVHTRRDDGRACRCGTRHAPDDVDLGQALDPTSYDYECAVLWNWHAPALWNRFMVELVRVLAMRAGVSEREWRQRSRVAYAKVAEFQARGLVHFHAIIRLDGAQDRALAPGVTVSADELAAAIAEAAGRTSLVSEAGNGETVELRFGEQLHTRILAGDGGEVCAEQVAAYVAKYSCKASHEQITSRDSDPDRWCERGVPEQLVQMAAAAIGLSQRPGLRGLGGWVHMLGFRGHFVTKSRGYSTNLGTLRADRAAYRAQQDEPDETQDDSMPVLGFWQYLGSGYLNPGDALLAAGVEASLRAAREALLDARRVPL
;
A
#
# COMPACT_ATOMS: atom_id res chain seq x y z
N MET A 1 -9.34 16.42 -37.12
CA MET A 1 -8.30 15.37 -37.15
C MET A 1 -6.96 16.09 -37.09
N SER A 2 -6.42 16.28 -35.88
CA SER A 2 -5.09 16.86 -35.69
C SER A 2 -4.05 15.77 -35.94
N ALA A 3 -3.05 16.09 -36.76
CA ALA A 3 -1.93 15.20 -37.04
C ALA A 3 -1.20 14.83 -35.74
N PRO A 4 -0.69 13.58 -35.60
CA PRO A 4 0.12 13.22 -34.46
C PRO A 4 1.39 14.08 -34.45
N SER A 5 1.64 14.77 -33.36
CA SER A 5 2.90 15.47 -33.10
C SER A 5 4.07 14.51 -33.28
N ASN A 6 5.03 14.86 -34.14
CA ASN A 6 6.29 14.13 -34.27
C ASN A 6 6.97 14.04 -32.91
N VAL A 7 6.95 12.87 -32.29
CA VAL A 7 7.77 12.58 -31.12
C VAL A 7 9.19 12.36 -31.65
N GLU A 8 10.05 13.38 -31.56
CA GLU A 8 11.49 13.20 -31.79
C GLU A 8 12.02 12.24 -30.72
N LEU A 9 12.38 11.04 -31.14
CA LEU A 9 13.07 10.10 -30.25
C LEU A 9 14.47 10.60 -29.94
N ASP A 10 14.84 10.60 -28.66
CA ASP A 10 16.21 10.89 -28.24
C ASP A 10 17.21 10.02 -29.03
N PRO A 11 18.28 10.59 -29.61
CA PRO A 11 19.28 9.84 -30.37
C PRO A 11 19.91 8.68 -29.59
N GLY A 12 20.01 8.78 -28.27
CA GLY A 12 20.45 7.69 -27.38
C GLY A 12 19.47 6.53 -27.35
N ALA A 13 18.16 6.84 -27.36
CA ALA A 13 17.11 5.83 -27.44
C ALA A 13 17.14 5.09 -28.78
N VAL A 14 17.30 5.81 -29.90
CA VAL A 14 17.40 5.18 -31.23
C VAL A 14 18.61 4.25 -31.30
N ARG A 15 19.79 4.68 -30.86
CA ARG A 15 20.98 3.81 -30.80
C ARG A 15 20.75 2.56 -29.97
N GLY A 16 20.10 2.68 -28.82
CA GLY A 16 19.77 1.55 -27.94
C GLY A 16 18.82 0.57 -28.60
N LEU A 17 17.78 1.06 -29.27
CA LEU A 17 16.83 0.23 -30.05
C LEU A 17 17.53 -0.59 -31.14
N VAL A 18 18.37 0.08 -31.95
CA VAL A 18 19.13 -0.58 -33.02
C VAL A 18 20.10 -1.62 -32.47
N ALA A 19 20.83 -1.28 -31.40
CA ALA A 19 21.74 -2.22 -30.76
C ALA A 19 21.01 -3.46 -30.24
N ARG A 20 19.87 -3.29 -29.56
CA ARG A 20 19.07 -4.41 -29.06
C ARG A 20 18.43 -5.23 -30.18
N ALA A 21 18.02 -4.58 -31.27
CA ALA A 21 17.45 -5.28 -32.44
C ALA A 21 18.47 -6.23 -33.11
N GLY A 22 19.76 -5.84 -33.14
CA GLY A 22 20.86 -6.65 -33.66
C GLY A 22 21.48 -7.65 -32.69
N ASP A 23 21.05 -7.67 -31.42
CA ASP A 23 21.60 -8.57 -30.41
C ASP A 23 21.12 -10.01 -30.62
N PRO A 24 22.03 -11.00 -30.79
CA PRO A 24 21.64 -12.41 -30.92
C PRO A 24 20.87 -12.96 -29.71
N LYS A 25 21.01 -12.35 -28.55
CA LYS A 25 20.27 -12.71 -27.33
C LYS A 25 18.98 -11.89 -27.13
N ARG A 26 18.50 -11.15 -28.15
CA ARG A 26 17.33 -10.27 -28.06
C ARG A 26 16.07 -10.99 -27.55
N GLU A 27 15.77 -12.18 -28.08
CA GLU A 27 14.57 -12.91 -27.65
C GLU A 27 14.66 -13.34 -26.16
N ARG A 28 15.82 -13.77 -25.72
CA ARG A 28 16.08 -14.10 -24.30
C ARG A 28 15.97 -12.86 -23.40
N TRP A 29 16.39 -11.70 -23.89
CA TRP A 29 16.19 -10.41 -23.21
C TRP A 29 14.71 -10.05 -23.10
N LEU A 30 13.94 -10.18 -24.19
CA LEU A 30 12.50 -9.96 -24.19
C LEU A 30 11.77 -10.92 -23.25
N ASP A 31 12.23 -12.16 -23.16
CA ASP A 31 11.68 -13.14 -22.21
C ASP A 31 11.92 -12.71 -20.76
N GLN A 32 13.12 -12.24 -20.41
CA GLN A 32 13.38 -11.67 -19.09
C GLN A 32 12.48 -10.45 -18.81
N VAL A 33 12.27 -9.55 -19.78
CA VAL A 33 11.34 -8.42 -19.65
C VAL A 33 9.92 -8.91 -19.37
N ARG A 34 9.42 -9.91 -20.12
CA ARG A 34 8.09 -10.50 -19.90
C ARG A 34 7.97 -11.15 -18.54
N ARG A 35 8.97 -11.95 -18.10
CA ARG A 35 9.00 -12.61 -16.78
C ARG A 35 9.01 -11.61 -15.61
N THR A 36 9.64 -10.44 -15.80
CA THR A 36 9.54 -9.35 -14.82
C THR A 36 8.24 -8.55 -14.96
N GLY A 37 7.34 -8.91 -15.89
CA GLY A 37 6.10 -8.21 -16.20
C GLY A 37 6.37 -6.81 -16.75
N ALA A 38 7.48 -6.62 -17.47
CA ALA A 38 7.95 -5.33 -17.96
C ALA A 38 8.12 -4.28 -16.83
N CYS A 39 8.80 -4.69 -15.76
CA CYS A 39 9.14 -3.81 -14.64
C CYS A 39 9.89 -2.57 -15.13
N ARG A 40 9.45 -1.35 -14.76
CA ARG A 40 10.10 -0.10 -15.20
C ARG A 40 11.53 0.06 -14.70
N HIS A 41 11.84 -0.51 -13.53
CA HIS A 41 13.14 -0.38 -12.87
C HIS A 41 13.64 -1.75 -12.42
N PRO A 42 13.85 -2.72 -13.35
CA PRO A 42 14.30 -4.04 -12.95
C PRO A 42 15.64 -3.95 -12.22
N VAL A 43 15.78 -4.72 -11.16
CA VAL A 43 17.08 -4.90 -10.50
C VAL A 43 17.87 -5.90 -11.33
N ARG A 44 19.11 -5.54 -11.68
CA ARG A 44 20.02 -6.38 -12.46
C ARG A 44 21.01 -7.05 -11.51
N LEU A 45 21.08 -8.36 -11.60
CA LEU A 45 21.92 -9.21 -10.77
C LEU A 45 22.90 -10.00 -11.65
N ARG A 46 24.13 -10.16 -11.18
CA ARG A 46 25.11 -11.10 -11.71
C ARG A 46 25.33 -12.19 -10.69
N GLY A 47 25.43 -13.45 -11.13
CA GLY A 47 25.68 -14.50 -10.17
C GLY A 47 25.63 -15.90 -10.73
N VAL A 48 25.72 -16.84 -9.82
CA VAL A 48 25.69 -18.29 -10.06
C VAL A 48 24.81 -18.95 -9.00
N VAL A 49 24.11 -19.99 -9.40
CA VAL A 49 23.37 -20.87 -8.50
C VAL A 49 24.05 -22.23 -8.53
N LEU A 50 24.40 -22.72 -7.36
CA LEU A 50 25.02 -24.04 -7.17
C LEU A 50 23.99 -24.99 -6.54
N ARG A 51 24.05 -26.27 -6.96
CA ARG A 51 23.40 -27.39 -6.27
C ARG A 51 24.53 -28.29 -5.76
N GLY A 52 24.73 -28.31 -4.45
CA GLY A 52 26.00 -28.78 -3.91
C GLY A 52 27.16 -27.95 -4.45
N ASP A 53 28.15 -28.59 -5.10
CA ASP A 53 29.29 -27.90 -5.71
C ASP A 53 29.10 -27.64 -7.23
N GLU A 54 28.01 -28.09 -7.85
CA GLU A 54 27.79 -27.96 -9.28
C GLU A 54 27.02 -26.68 -9.63
N PRO A 55 27.51 -25.88 -10.63
CA PRO A 55 26.77 -24.69 -11.10
C PRO A 55 25.59 -25.12 -11.99
N VAL A 56 24.36 -24.96 -11.46
CA VAL A 56 23.12 -25.25 -12.21
C VAL A 56 22.58 -24.04 -12.97
N TYR A 57 23.06 -22.83 -12.65
CA TYR A 57 22.72 -21.62 -13.38
C TYR A 57 23.84 -20.58 -13.28
N SER A 58 24.07 -19.86 -14.36
CA SER A 58 25.00 -18.72 -14.41
C SER A 58 24.47 -17.60 -15.29
N THR A 59 24.58 -16.36 -14.82
CA THR A 59 24.23 -15.17 -15.62
C THR A 59 25.22 -14.90 -16.75
N ALA A 60 26.37 -15.59 -16.85
CA ALA A 60 27.31 -15.43 -17.96
C ALA A 60 26.66 -15.75 -19.32
N GLY A 61 25.70 -16.67 -19.33
CA GLY A 61 24.89 -17.00 -20.51
C GLY A 61 23.74 -16.03 -20.81
N GLU A 62 23.38 -15.16 -19.86
CA GLU A 62 22.27 -14.24 -20.00
C GLU A 62 22.60 -13.01 -20.87
N PRO A 63 21.59 -12.32 -21.43
CA PRO A 63 21.77 -11.02 -22.06
C PRO A 63 22.46 -10.04 -21.09
N ASP A 64 23.45 -9.30 -21.59
CA ASP A 64 24.23 -8.34 -20.81
C ASP A 64 24.94 -8.95 -19.58
N GLY A 65 25.05 -10.28 -19.50
CA GLY A 65 25.62 -11.01 -18.35
C GLY A 65 24.83 -10.82 -17.06
N ALA A 66 23.52 -10.52 -17.15
CA ALA A 66 22.70 -10.15 -16.01
C ALA A 66 21.32 -10.83 -16.05
N LEU A 67 20.83 -11.19 -14.85
CA LEU A 67 19.44 -11.56 -14.62
C LEU A 67 18.66 -10.34 -14.17
N MET A 68 17.50 -10.08 -14.80
CA MET A 68 16.56 -9.04 -14.37
C MET A 68 15.53 -9.60 -13.38
N VAL A 69 15.37 -8.94 -12.25
CA VAL A 69 14.32 -9.25 -11.29
C VAL A 69 13.45 -8.01 -11.02
N ARG A 70 12.22 -8.21 -10.58
CA ARG A 70 11.27 -7.13 -10.32
C ARG A 70 11.78 -6.18 -9.23
N CYS A 71 11.57 -4.88 -9.38
CA CYS A 71 11.93 -3.88 -8.36
C CYS A 71 11.07 -3.98 -7.09
N GLY A 72 9.89 -4.60 -7.16
CA GLY A 72 8.98 -4.76 -6.04
C GLY A 72 8.35 -3.45 -5.55
N ASN A 73 8.46 -2.35 -6.29
CA ASN A 73 7.88 -1.07 -5.88
C ASN A 73 6.35 -1.13 -5.94
N ARG A 74 5.70 -0.90 -4.78
CA ARG A 74 4.24 -0.92 -4.66
C ARG A 74 3.55 0.30 -5.28
N ARG A 75 4.28 1.43 -5.48
CA ARG A 75 3.69 2.67 -5.98
C ARG A 75 3.47 2.59 -7.47
N GLU A 76 2.22 2.82 -7.90
CA GLU A 76 1.80 2.74 -9.29
C GLU A 76 2.52 3.77 -10.17
N ALA A 77 2.69 4.99 -9.67
CA ALA A 77 3.45 6.04 -10.35
C ALA A 77 4.91 5.65 -10.63
N CYS A 78 5.54 4.84 -9.76
CA CYS A 78 6.91 4.39 -9.94
C CYS A 78 7.02 3.17 -10.86
N CYS A 79 6.21 2.15 -10.63
CA CYS A 79 6.24 0.91 -11.40
C CYS A 79 4.85 0.26 -11.46
N PRO A 80 4.04 0.53 -12.50
CA PRO A 80 2.69 0.00 -12.65
C PRO A 80 2.63 -1.53 -12.59
N SER A 81 3.58 -2.21 -13.22
CA SER A 81 3.65 -3.67 -13.24
C SER A 81 3.85 -4.28 -11.85
N CYS A 82 4.81 -3.76 -11.06
CA CYS A 82 5.04 -4.26 -9.70
C CYS A 82 3.90 -3.88 -8.75
N ALA A 83 3.32 -2.68 -8.93
CA ALA A 83 2.16 -2.24 -8.17
C ALA A 83 0.92 -3.10 -8.46
N HIS A 84 0.72 -3.53 -9.71
CA HIS A 84 -0.38 -4.42 -10.09
C HIS A 84 -0.26 -5.78 -9.37
N GLU A 85 0.92 -6.39 -9.35
CA GLU A 85 1.16 -7.66 -8.63
C GLU A 85 0.95 -7.48 -7.12
N TYR A 86 1.50 -6.39 -6.54
CA TYR A 86 1.33 -6.08 -5.13
C TYR A 86 -0.15 -5.85 -4.76
N ARG A 87 -0.91 -5.18 -5.63
CA ARG A 87 -2.36 -4.97 -5.45
C ARG A 87 -3.10 -6.31 -5.41
N GLY A 88 -2.78 -7.23 -6.31
CA GLY A 88 -3.33 -8.59 -6.30
C GLY A 88 -3.00 -9.35 -5.01
N ASP A 89 -1.77 -9.27 -4.53
CA ASP A 89 -1.34 -9.88 -3.26
C ASP A 89 -2.12 -9.27 -2.08
N MET A 90 -2.30 -7.96 -2.05
CA MET A 90 -3.07 -7.28 -1.01
C MET A 90 -4.54 -7.68 -1.04
N TRP A 91 -5.12 -7.78 -2.23
CA TRP A 91 -6.50 -8.25 -2.38
C TRP A 91 -6.66 -9.67 -1.80
N GLN A 92 -5.79 -10.60 -2.17
CA GLN A 92 -5.82 -11.99 -1.66
C GLN A 92 -5.67 -12.04 -0.13
N LEU A 93 -4.74 -11.24 0.41
CA LEU A 93 -4.46 -11.18 1.83
C LEU A 93 -5.67 -10.66 2.62
N VAL A 94 -6.29 -9.57 2.14
CA VAL A 94 -7.43 -8.93 2.82
C VAL A 94 -8.69 -9.78 2.67
N TYR A 95 -8.96 -10.26 1.47
CA TYR A 95 -10.13 -11.09 1.18
C TYR A 95 -10.11 -12.41 1.96
N ALA A 96 -8.96 -13.11 1.99
CA ALA A 96 -8.83 -14.35 2.76
C ALA A 96 -9.15 -14.17 4.24
N GLY A 97 -8.81 -12.99 4.81
CA GLY A 97 -9.12 -12.67 6.19
C GLY A 97 -10.60 -12.34 6.47
N MET A 98 -11.39 -12.05 5.45
CA MET A 98 -12.83 -11.80 5.57
C MET A 98 -13.65 -13.05 5.22
N ALA A 99 -13.37 -13.64 4.07
CA ALA A 99 -14.18 -14.75 3.54
C ALA A 99 -13.78 -16.12 4.10
N GLY A 100 -12.54 -16.28 4.62
CA GLY A 100 -12.05 -17.60 5.04
C GLY A 100 -11.92 -18.61 3.88
N GLY A 101 -11.76 -19.90 4.21
CA GLY A 101 -11.75 -21.01 3.28
C GLY A 101 -10.59 -21.06 2.27
N ARG A 102 -9.60 -20.17 2.39
CA ARG A 102 -8.48 -20.04 1.45
C ARG A 102 -7.19 -19.56 2.11
N LYS A 103 -6.06 -19.85 1.46
CA LYS A 103 -4.71 -19.40 1.90
C LYS A 103 -4.42 -19.73 3.37
N GLY A 104 -4.89 -20.89 3.84
CA GLY A 104 -4.72 -21.33 5.22
C GLY A 104 -5.53 -20.55 6.25
N VAL A 105 -6.55 -19.81 5.83
CA VAL A 105 -7.50 -19.14 6.73
C VAL A 105 -8.75 -20.02 6.85
N PRO A 106 -9.19 -20.39 8.07
CA PRO A 106 -10.39 -21.19 8.28
C PRO A 106 -11.65 -20.51 7.71
N GLU A 107 -12.61 -21.30 7.23
CA GLU A 107 -13.88 -20.81 6.68
C GLU A 107 -14.71 -20.09 7.75
N SER A 108 -14.69 -20.62 8.98
CA SER A 108 -15.44 -20.09 10.12
C SER A 108 -15.20 -18.60 10.41
N VAL A 109 -14.07 -18.01 9.98
CA VAL A 109 -13.80 -16.59 10.23
C VAL A 109 -14.81 -15.66 9.55
N ALA A 110 -15.50 -16.13 8.50
CA ALA A 110 -16.54 -15.36 7.82
C ALA A 110 -17.76 -15.08 8.71
N GLU A 111 -18.00 -15.93 9.72
CA GLU A 111 -19.11 -15.81 10.67
C GLU A 111 -18.76 -14.97 11.90
N HIS A 112 -17.49 -14.60 12.07
CA HIS A 112 -17.03 -13.85 13.22
C HIS A 112 -17.47 -12.38 13.15
N PRO A 113 -17.73 -11.71 14.29
CA PRO A 113 -18.04 -10.28 14.32
C PRO A 113 -16.95 -9.48 13.62
N MET A 114 -17.34 -8.72 12.59
CA MET A 114 -16.41 -8.03 11.72
C MET A 114 -16.95 -6.66 11.29
N VAL A 115 -16.11 -5.64 11.36
CA VAL A 115 -16.45 -4.26 11.02
C VAL A 115 -15.38 -3.65 10.13
N PHE A 116 -15.80 -2.95 9.09
CA PHE A 116 -14.96 -2.03 8.35
C PHE A 116 -15.07 -0.65 8.98
N ALA A 117 -13.96 -0.12 9.44
CA ALA A 117 -13.89 1.18 10.12
C ALA A 117 -12.98 2.15 9.37
N SER A 118 -13.38 3.42 9.35
CA SER A 118 -12.58 4.53 8.80
C SER A 118 -12.32 5.54 9.91
N LEU A 119 -11.03 5.74 10.27
CA LEU A 119 -10.59 6.68 11.29
C LEU A 119 -9.89 7.85 10.62
N THR A 120 -10.38 9.05 10.84
CA THR A 120 -9.94 10.27 10.16
C THR A 120 -9.15 11.18 11.10
N ALA A 121 -8.20 11.94 10.55
CA ALA A 121 -7.52 13.02 11.27
C ALA A 121 -8.49 14.15 11.61
N PRO A 122 -8.27 14.89 12.69
CA PRO A 122 -9.06 16.09 13.01
C PRO A 122 -8.87 17.19 11.96
N SER A 123 -9.58 18.30 12.13
CA SER A 123 -9.36 19.50 11.34
C SER A 123 -8.20 20.30 11.92
N PHE A 124 -7.31 20.76 11.05
CA PHE A 124 -6.22 21.70 11.38
C PHE A 124 -6.42 23.06 10.70
N GLY A 125 -7.60 23.27 10.13
CA GLY A 125 -8.03 24.47 9.41
C GLY A 125 -9.07 24.09 8.35
N ALA A 126 -9.80 25.09 7.85
CA ALA A 126 -10.78 24.89 6.81
C ALA A 126 -10.10 24.63 5.47
N VAL A 127 -10.57 23.62 4.71
CA VAL A 127 -10.05 23.26 3.38
C VAL A 127 -11.17 23.26 2.35
N HIS A 128 -10.80 23.39 1.08
CA HIS A 128 -11.74 23.17 -0.03
C HIS A 128 -12.26 21.74 -0.01
N THR A 129 -13.56 21.58 -0.03
CA THR A 129 -14.23 20.28 0.06
C THR A 129 -15.34 20.17 -0.99
N ARG A 130 -15.48 18.97 -1.54
CA ARG A 130 -16.70 18.58 -2.23
C ARG A 130 -17.67 18.02 -1.19
N ARG A 131 -18.90 18.55 -1.19
CA ARG A 131 -19.95 18.13 -0.27
C ARG A 131 -20.86 17.12 -0.96
N ASP A 132 -21.12 16.00 -0.29
CA ASP A 132 -22.01 14.94 -0.80
C ASP A 132 -23.48 15.39 -0.87
N ASP A 133 -23.88 16.39 -0.05
CA ASP A 133 -25.21 17.01 -0.05
C ASP A 133 -25.43 17.99 -1.21
N GLY A 134 -24.47 18.12 -2.12
CA GLY A 134 -24.52 19.01 -3.29
C GLY A 134 -24.44 20.51 -2.97
N ARG A 135 -24.22 20.89 -1.70
CA ARG A 135 -24.01 22.29 -1.31
C ARG A 135 -22.64 22.79 -1.77
N ALA A 136 -22.52 24.10 -1.93
CA ALA A 136 -21.25 24.74 -2.20
C ALA A 136 -20.26 24.56 -1.05
N CYS A 137 -18.97 24.52 -1.36
CA CYS A 137 -17.87 24.65 -0.41
C CYS A 137 -17.99 25.99 0.34
N ARG A 138 -17.30 26.14 1.47
CA ARG A 138 -17.23 27.41 2.22
C ARG A 138 -16.65 28.57 1.38
N CYS A 139 -15.88 28.27 0.33
CA CYS A 139 -15.40 29.28 -0.63
C CYS A 139 -16.49 29.80 -1.59
N GLY A 140 -17.71 29.24 -1.56
CA GLY A 140 -18.83 29.59 -2.45
C GLY A 140 -18.89 28.75 -3.73
N THR A 141 -17.86 27.95 -4.05
CA THR A 141 -17.77 27.13 -5.28
C THR A 141 -18.27 25.70 -5.06
N ARG A 142 -18.89 25.10 -6.07
CA ARG A 142 -19.14 23.65 -6.13
C ARG A 142 -18.00 22.99 -6.89
N HIS A 143 -17.11 22.33 -6.15
CA HIS A 143 -15.96 21.65 -6.72
C HIS A 143 -16.33 20.38 -7.48
N ALA A 144 -15.74 20.16 -8.66
CA ALA A 144 -15.78 18.89 -9.37
C ALA A 144 -14.97 17.82 -8.62
N PRO A 145 -15.17 16.51 -8.90
CA PRO A 145 -14.42 15.44 -8.20
C PRO A 145 -12.91 15.47 -8.41
N ASP A 146 -12.45 16.06 -9.50
CA ASP A 146 -11.06 16.20 -9.96
C ASP A 146 -10.52 17.63 -9.84
N ASP A 147 -11.24 18.51 -9.11
CA ASP A 147 -10.84 19.90 -8.92
C ASP A 147 -9.53 19.96 -8.14
N VAL A 148 -8.56 20.70 -8.66
CA VAL A 148 -7.20 20.84 -8.11
C VAL A 148 -7.18 21.54 -6.75
N ASP A 149 -8.20 22.31 -6.43
CA ASP A 149 -8.31 23.01 -5.16
C ASP A 149 -8.73 22.10 -4.01
N LEU A 150 -9.30 20.92 -4.29
CA LEU A 150 -9.76 20.01 -3.26
C LEU A 150 -8.64 19.65 -2.28
N GLY A 151 -8.90 19.88 -1.00
CA GLY A 151 -7.95 19.61 0.09
C GLY A 151 -6.99 20.76 0.38
N GLN A 152 -6.92 21.80 -0.44
CA GLN A 152 -6.15 23.00 -0.15
C GLN A 152 -6.80 23.84 0.94
N ALA A 153 -6.01 24.50 1.77
CA ALA A 153 -6.51 25.38 2.82
C ALA A 153 -7.30 26.55 2.22
N LEU A 154 -8.46 26.89 2.81
CA LEU A 154 -9.20 28.09 2.43
C LEU A 154 -8.44 29.36 2.76
N ASP A 155 -7.70 29.33 3.84
CA ASP A 155 -6.77 30.37 4.27
C ASP A 155 -5.46 29.71 4.73
N PRO A 156 -4.43 29.71 3.87
CA PRO A 156 -3.13 29.10 4.18
C PRO A 156 -2.45 29.71 5.41
N THR A 157 -2.76 30.96 5.77
CA THR A 157 -2.11 31.65 6.89
C THR A 157 -2.66 31.19 8.26
N SER A 158 -3.87 30.69 8.30
CA SER A 158 -4.53 30.20 9.51
C SER A 158 -4.54 28.67 9.64
N TYR A 159 -4.05 27.94 8.65
CA TYR A 159 -3.98 26.48 8.71
C TYR A 159 -2.76 26.02 9.53
N ASP A 160 -3.01 25.13 10.49
CA ASP A 160 -1.96 24.60 11.38
C ASP A 160 -1.20 23.43 10.74
N TYR A 161 -0.24 23.75 9.88
CA TYR A 161 0.60 22.77 9.18
C TYR A 161 1.50 21.97 10.14
N GLU A 162 1.98 22.57 11.22
CA GLU A 162 2.85 21.87 12.17
C GLU A 162 2.09 20.78 12.91
N CYS A 163 0.92 21.07 13.47
CA CYS A 163 0.07 20.07 14.11
C CYS A 163 -0.41 19.00 13.12
N ALA A 164 -0.69 19.35 11.86
CA ALA A 164 -1.03 18.40 10.80
C ALA A 164 0.10 17.39 10.54
N VAL A 165 1.34 17.86 10.47
CA VAL A 165 2.53 17.02 10.30
C VAL A 165 2.80 16.19 11.56
N LEU A 166 2.69 16.76 12.76
CA LEU A 166 2.83 16.03 14.01
C LEU A 166 1.79 14.91 14.15
N TRP A 167 0.56 15.17 13.70
CA TRP A 167 -0.47 14.14 13.66
C TRP A 167 -0.07 12.98 12.74
N ASN A 168 0.37 13.27 11.50
CA ASN A 168 0.88 12.24 10.58
C ASN A 168 2.05 11.45 11.19
N TRP A 169 2.99 12.14 11.84
CA TRP A 169 4.14 11.53 12.49
C TRP A 169 3.73 10.54 13.58
N HIS A 170 2.71 10.88 14.36
CA HIS A 170 2.22 10.10 15.46
C HIS A 170 1.05 9.16 15.10
N ALA A 171 0.50 9.22 13.90
CA ALA A 171 -0.62 8.38 13.47
C ALA A 171 -0.39 6.88 13.70
N PRO A 172 0.82 6.29 13.50
CA PRO A 172 1.08 4.90 13.88
C PRO A 172 0.98 4.63 15.39
N ALA A 173 1.41 5.57 16.22
CA ALA A 173 1.32 5.45 17.66
C ALA A 173 -0.13 5.60 18.16
N LEU A 174 -0.90 6.52 17.56
CA LEU A 174 -2.34 6.66 17.81
C LEU A 174 -3.08 5.36 17.47
N TRP A 175 -2.76 4.73 16.33
CA TRP A 175 -3.33 3.43 15.99
C TRP A 175 -3.03 2.35 17.04
N ASN A 176 -1.80 2.28 17.54
CA ASN A 176 -1.44 1.29 18.57
C ASN A 176 -2.18 1.56 19.88
N ARG A 177 -2.34 2.82 20.29
CA ARG A 177 -3.15 3.20 21.47
C ARG A 177 -4.62 2.85 21.26
N PHE A 178 -5.18 3.16 20.09
CA PHE A 178 -6.54 2.77 19.73
C PHE A 178 -6.77 1.27 19.90
N MET A 179 -5.84 0.42 19.43
CA MET A 179 -5.97 -1.03 19.60
C MET A 179 -5.95 -1.47 21.07
N VAL A 180 -5.22 -0.77 21.92
CA VAL A 180 -5.23 -1.01 23.37
C VAL A 180 -6.57 -0.56 23.99
N GLU A 181 -7.03 0.64 23.66
CA GLU A 181 -8.31 1.17 24.15
C GLU A 181 -9.49 0.32 23.68
N LEU A 182 -9.45 -0.19 22.44
CA LEU A 182 -10.49 -1.08 21.92
C LEU A 182 -10.63 -2.35 22.79
N VAL A 183 -9.51 -2.98 23.17
CA VAL A 183 -9.56 -4.14 24.06
C VAL A 183 -10.11 -3.76 25.45
N ARG A 184 -9.74 -2.60 26.00
CA ARG A 184 -10.27 -2.09 27.27
C ARG A 184 -11.77 -1.88 27.23
N VAL A 185 -12.26 -1.23 26.18
CA VAL A 185 -13.69 -0.97 25.95
C VAL A 185 -14.47 -2.28 25.79
N LEU A 186 -13.95 -3.22 25.00
CA LEU A 186 -14.57 -4.53 24.80
C LEU A 186 -14.65 -5.33 26.11
N ALA A 187 -13.57 -5.36 26.90
CA ALA A 187 -13.55 -6.04 28.18
C ALA A 187 -14.54 -5.40 29.18
N MET A 188 -14.55 -4.06 29.26
CA MET A 188 -15.45 -3.30 30.12
C MET A 188 -16.93 -3.57 29.74
N ARG A 189 -17.29 -3.50 28.46
CA ARG A 189 -18.65 -3.75 27.98
C ARG A 189 -19.12 -5.20 28.25
N ALA A 190 -18.19 -6.14 28.18
CA ALA A 190 -18.44 -7.54 28.49
C ALA A 190 -18.46 -7.88 30.00
N GLY A 191 -18.16 -6.91 30.88
CA GLY A 191 -18.10 -7.10 32.32
C GLY A 191 -16.96 -8.03 32.78
N VAL A 192 -15.87 -8.13 32.01
CA VAL A 192 -14.71 -8.96 32.33
C VAL A 192 -13.42 -8.12 32.44
N SER A 193 -12.38 -8.67 33.09
CA SER A 193 -11.06 -8.02 33.08
C SER A 193 -10.39 -8.08 31.72
N GLU A 194 -9.48 -7.14 31.41
CA GLU A 194 -8.67 -7.20 30.18
C GLU A 194 -7.87 -8.50 30.05
N ARG A 195 -7.39 -9.04 31.17
CA ARG A 195 -6.68 -10.32 31.22
C ARG A 195 -7.58 -11.48 30.79
N GLU A 196 -8.78 -11.53 31.33
CA GLU A 196 -9.78 -12.55 30.97
C GLU A 196 -10.20 -12.42 29.51
N TRP A 197 -10.47 -11.19 29.03
CA TRP A 197 -10.74 -10.93 27.62
C TRP A 197 -9.65 -11.55 26.72
N ARG A 198 -8.36 -11.22 26.99
CA ARG A 198 -7.22 -11.70 26.20
C ARG A 198 -7.01 -13.22 26.26
N GLN A 199 -7.49 -13.88 27.28
CA GLN A 199 -7.47 -15.34 27.39
C GLN A 199 -8.55 -16.01 26.54
N ARG A 200 -9.66 -15.32 26.29
CA ARG A 200 -10.87 -15.86 25.62
C ARG A 200 -11.03 -15.35 24.19
N SER A 201 -10.61 -14.14 23.91
CA SER A 201 -10.82 -13.46 22.63
C SER A 201 -9.61 -12.65 22.21
N ARG A 202 -9.50 -12.36 20.91
CA ARG A 202 -8.51 -11.44 20.36
C ARG A 202 -9.09 -10.58 19.27
N VAL A 203 -8.50 -9.41 19.08
CA VAL A 203 -8.79 -8.53 17.95
C VAL A 203 -7.82 -8.85 16.80
N ALA A 204 -8.35 -9.22 15.66
CA ALA A 204 -7.61 -9.37 14.42
C ALA A 204 -7.94 -8.20 13.49
N TYR A 205 -6.97 -7.69 12.75
CA TYR A 205 -7.21 -6.56 11.85
C TYR A 205 -6.33 -6.62 10.59
N ALA A 206 -6.82 -5.98 9.53
CA ALA A 206 -6.04 -5.49 8.40
C ALA A 206 -6.34 -4.01 8.21
N LYS A 207 -5.30 -3.18 8.12
CA LYS A 207 -5.40 -1.72 8.03
C LYS A 207 -4.62 -1.20 6.83
N VAL A 208 -5.21 -0.27 6.09
CA VAL A 208 -4.52 0.55 5.08
C VAL A 208 -4.55 2.02 5.49
N ALA A 209 -3.42 2.69 5.28
CA ALA A 209 -3.32 4.14 5.38
C ALA A 209 -3.54 4.75 3.98
N GLU A 210 -4.32 5.81 3.90
CA GLU A 210 -4.56 6.59 2.70
C GLU A 210 -4.28 8.06 3.01
N PHE A 211 -3.64 8.78 2.09
CA PHE A 211 -3.58 10.24 2.20
C PHE A 211 -4.83 10.86 1.61
N GLN A 212 -5.47 11.71 2.40
CA GLN A 212 -6.50 12.61 1.91
C GLN A 212 -5.87 13.73 1.06
N ALA A 213 -6.65 14.39 0.22
CA ALA A 213 -6.16 15.51 -0.61
C ALA A 213 -5.48 16.62 0.22
N ARG A 214 -5.90 16.82 1.48
CA ARG A 214 -5.28 17.76 2.43
C ARG A 214 -3.96 17.27 3.05
N GLY A 215 -3.39 16.15 2.59
CA GLY A 215 -2.10 15.62 3.05
C GLY A 215 -2.14 14.88 4.38
N LEU A 216 -3.30 14.61 4.95
CA LEU A 216 -3.44 13.88 6.22
C LEU A 216 -3.74 12.41 5.99
N VAL A 217 -3.16 11.55 6.81
CA VAL A 217 -3.41 10.11 6.76
C VAL A 217 -4.83 9.81 7.28
N HIS A 218 -5.49 8.90 6.60
CA HIS A 218 -6.78 8.34 6.93
C HIS A 218 -6.61 6.82 7.01
N PHE A 219 -7.13 6.19 8.07
CA PHE A 219 -7.04 4.75 8.23
C PHE A 219 -8.34 4.07 7.85
N HIS A 220 -8.25 3.09 6.97
CA HIS A 220 -9.32 2.12 6.73
C HIS A 220 -8.89 0.78 7.30
N ALA A 221 -9.72 0.18 8.12
CA ALA A 221 -9.40 -1.05 8.81
C ALA A 221 -10.57 -2.04 8.82
N ILE A 222 -10.27 -3.29 8.51
CA ILE A 222 -11.14 -4.41 8.83
C ILE A 222 -10.74 -4.87 10.23
N ILE A 223 -11.66 -4.90 11.16
CA ILE A 223 -11.46 -5.33 12.54
C ILE A 223 -12.41 -6.51 12.80
N ARG A 224 -11.84 -7.66 13.20
CA ARG A 224 -12.55 -8.90 13.45
C ARG A 224 -12.21 -9.45 14.83
N LEU A 225 -13.16 -10.10 15.47
CA LEU A 225 -12.97 -10.79 16.76
C LEU A 225 -12.83 -12.30 16.53
N ASP A 226 -11.76 -12.89 17.06
CA ASP A 226 -11.47 -14.32 16.97
C ASP A 226 -11.32 -14.93 18.37
N GLY A 227 -11.35 -16.25 18.49
CA GLY A 227 -10.91 -16.96 19.69
C GLY A 227 -9.42 -16.69 19.98
N ALA A 228 -9.06 -16.61 21.26
CA ALA A 228 -7.70 -16.19 21.66
C ALA A 228 -6.63 -17.19 21.18
N GLN A 229 -6.88 -18.48 21.28
CA GLN A 229 -5.92 -19.55 20.98
C GLN A 229 -5.91 -19.91 19.50
N ASP A 230 -7.08 -19.98 18.88
CA ASP A 230 -7.26 -20.33 17.49
C ASP A 230 -8.26 -19.40 16.81
N ARG A 231 -7.88 -18.87 15.66
CA ARG A 231 -8.75 -18.02 14.84
C ARG A 231 -9.92 -18.78 14.19
N ALA A 232 -9.88 -20.11 14.16
CA ALA A 232 -11.02 -20.93 13.73
C ALA A 232 -12.18 -20.91 14.73
N LEU A 233 -11.90 -20.56 15.97
CA LEU A 233 -12.90 -20.48 17.03
C LEU A 233 -13.51 -19.07 17.07
N ALA A 234 -14.80 -19.02 17.31
CA ALA A 234 -15.49 -17.78 17.64
C ALA A 234 -14.89 -17.13 18.89
N PRO A 235 -15.04 -15.80 19.08
CA PRO A 235 -14.57 -15.15 20.29
C PRO A 235 -15.22 -15.79 21.52
N GLY A 236 -14.43 -16.12 22.54
CA GLY A 236 -14.92 -16.76 23.76
C GLY A 236 -15.72 -15.81 24.66
N VAL A 237 -15.78 -14.52 24.30
CA VAL A 237 -16.70 -13.52 24.86
C VAL A 237 -17.67 -13.13 23.74
N THR A 238 -18.97 -13.29 24.00
CA THR A 238 -20.01 -12.97 23.02
C THR A 238 -20.06 -11.46 22.80
N VAL A 239 -19.85 -11.03 21.57
CA VAL A 239 -19.94 -9.63 21.10
C VAL A 239 -20.54 -9.66 19.71
N SER A 240 -21.60 -8.93 19.47
CA SER A 240 -22.18 -8.76 18.13
C SER A 240 -21.33 -7.79 17.27
N ALA A 241 -21.60 -7.76 15.98
CA ALA A 241 -20.93 -6.80 15.08
C ALA A 241 -21.31 -5.34 15.40
N ASP A 242 -22.56 -5.08 15.82
CA ASP A 242 -23.02 -3.78 16.29
C ASP A 242 -22.30 -3.32 17.55
N GLU A 243 -22.16 -4.22 18.52
CA GLU A 243 -21.40 -3.94 19.75
C GLU A 243 -19.93 -3.69 19.45
N LEU A 244 -19.33 -4.41 18.48
CA LEU A 244 -17.98 -4.15 18.02
C LEU A 244 -17.88 -2.77 17.36
N ALA A 245 -18.84 -2.38 16.52
CA ALA A 245 -18.87 -1.06 15.88
C ALA A 245 -18.99 0.06 16.93
N ALA A 246 -19.85 -0.11 17.93
CA ALA A 246 -19.99 0.83 19.04
C ALA A 246 -18.72 0.90 19.89
N ALA A 247 -18.05 -0.24 20.16
CA ALA A 247 -16.79 -0.27 20.90
C ALA A 247 -15.65 0.41 20.12
N ILE A 248 -15.61 0.28 18.80
CA ILE A 248 -14.65 0.98 17.92
C ILE A 248 -14.84 2.49 18.04
N ALA A 249 -16.08 2.98 17.97
CA ALA A 249 -16.38 4.41 18.09
C ALA A 249 -15.95 4.97 19.46
N GLU A 250 -16.29 4.27 20.51
CA GLU A 250 -15.92 4.65 21.88
C GLU A 250 -14.41 4.65 22.11
N ALA A 251 -13.71 3.61 21.64
CA ALA A 251 -12.26 3.51 21.75
C ALA A 251 -11.55 4.62 20.95
N ALA A 252 -12.03 4.97 19.76
CA ALA A 252 -11.48 6.07 18.96
C ALA A 252 -11.60 7.41 19.70
N GLY A 253 -12.77 7.68 20.31
CA GLY A 253 -13.01 8.90 21.11
C GLY A 253 -12.14 8.98 22.36
N ARG A 254 -11.80 7.84 22.98
CA ARG A 254 -10.92 7.77 24.15
C ARG A 254 -9.43 7.84 23.81
N THR A 255 -9.07 7.63 22.56
CA THR A 255 -7.67 7.56 22.13
C THR A 255 -7.06 8.94 22.03
N SER A 256 -6.04 9.22 22.82
CA SER A 256 -5.23 10.42 22.68
C SER A 256 -3.73 10.14 22.92
N LEU A 257 -2.90 11.06 22.46
CA LEU A 257 -1.45 11.04 22.63
C LEU A 257 -0.96 12.48 22.80
N VAL A 258 -0.20 12.73 23.84
CA VAL A 258 0.48 14.00 24.02
C VAL A 258 1.85 13.93 23.34
N SER A 259 2.14 14.89 22.49
CA SER A 259 3.43 15.05 21.80
C SER A 259 4.05 16.38 22.20
N GLU A 260 5.38 16.40 22.36
CA GLU A 260 6.13 17.65 22.45
C GLU A 260 6.27 18.23 21.04
N ALA A 261 5.90 19.50 20.88
CA ALA A 261 6.04 20.24 19.61
C ALA A 261 7.50 20.69 19.35
N GLY A 262 8.42 20.39 20.27
CA GLY A 262 9.84 20.70 20.17
C GLY A 262 10.22 22.17 20.45
N ASN A 263 9.24 22.98 20.90
CA ASN A 263 9.41 24.37 21.35
C ASN A 263 9.10 24.54 22.86
N GLY A 264 8.96 23.44 23.58
CA GLY A 264 8.54 23.41 25.00
C GLY A 264 7.02 23.32 25.19
N GLU A 265 6.24 23.40 24.11
CA GLU A 265 4.80 23.22 24.15
C GLU A 265 4.43 21.75 23.90
N THR A 266 3.29 21.35 24.42
CA THR A 266 2.72 20.02 24.20
C THR A 266 1.42 20.12 23.38
N VAL A 267 1.23 19.20 22.46
CA VAL A 267 0.03 19.09 21.64
C VAL A 267 -0.65 17.76 21.94
N GLU A 268 -1.94 17.79 22.21
CA GLU A 268 -2.73 16.57 22.32
C GLU A 268 -3.28 16.17 20.95
N LEU A 269 -2.89 14.99 20.50
CA LEU A 269 -3.28 14.41 19.22
C LEU A 269 -4.37 13.36 19.45
N ARG A 270 -5.46 13.43 18.65
CA ARG A 270 -6.63 12.55 18.73
C ARG A 270 -7.09 12.19 17.32
N PHE A 271 -7.93 11.15 17.20
CA PHE A 271 -8.72 10.99 15.97
C PHE A 271 -9.79 12.08 15.87
N GLY A 272 -10.15 12.45 14.65
CA GLY A 272 -11.24 13.38 14.40
C GLY A 272 -12.61 12.72 14.62
N GLU A 273 -13.65 13.56 14.70
CA GLU A 273 -15.03 13.12 14.94
C GLU A 273 -15.62 12.30 13.79
N GLN A 274 -15.07 12.43 12.57
CA GLN A 274 -15.51 11.67 11.39
C GLN A 274 -14.99 10.24 11.49
N LEU A 275 -15.82 9.39 12.07
CA LEU A 275 -15.63 7.95 12.13
C LEU A 275 -16.80 7.30 11.38
N HIS A 276 -16.49 6.37 10.48
CA HIS A 276 -17.50 5.57 9.79
C HIS A 276 -17.24 4.09 10.07
N THR A 277 -18.27 3.37 10.45
CA THR A 277 -18.26 1.92 10.62
C THR A 277 -19.31 1.27 9.74
N ARG A 278 -18.99 0.10 9.17
CA ARG A 278 -19.91 -0.72 8.40
C ARG A 278 -19.72 -2.18 8.79
N ILE A 279 -20.83 -2.87 9.03
CA ILE A 279 -20.81 -4.29 9.39
C ILE A 279 -20.51 -5.11 8.14
N LEU A 280 -19.60 -6.08 8.26
CA LEU A 280 -19.15 -6.94 7.17
C LEU A 280 -19.61 -8.41 7.33
N ALA A 281 -20.23 -8.79 8.43
CA ALA A 281 -20.48 -10.19 8.75
C ALA A 281 -21.85 -10.69 8.28
N GLY A 282 -21.88 -11.90 7.69
CA GLY A 282 -23.07 -12.71 7.45
C GLY A 282 -23.95 -12.30 6.26
N ASP A 283 -25.04 -13.03 6.05
CA ASP A 283 -26.04 -12.82 4.97
C ASP A 283 -26.82 -11.49 5.04
N GLY A 284 -26.49 -10.61 5.94
CA GLY A 284 -27.08 -9.28 6.12
C GLY A 284 -26.06 -8.15 6.16
N GLY A 285 -24.80 -8.39 5.78
CA GLY A 285 -23.76 -7.36 5.79
C GLY A 285 -24.01 -6.21 4.78
N GLU A 286 -23.77 -4.98 5.21
CA GLU A 286 -23.99 -3.77 4.39
C GLU A 286 -23.02 -3.67 3.19
N VAL A 287 -21.89 -4.41 3.19
CA VAL A 287 -20.84 -4.32 2.19
C VAL A 287 -20.24 -5.71 1.90
N CYS A 288 -20.06 -5.99 0.61
CA CYS A 288 -19.46 -7.23 0.12
C CYS A 288 -17.94 -7.28 0.38
N ALA A 289 -17.43 -8.43 0.83
CA ALA A 289 -16.01 -8.64 1.14
C ALA A 289 -15.08 -8.36 -0.04
N GLU A 290 -15.49 -8.69 -1.26
CA GLU A 290 -14.77 -8.41 -2.50
C GLU A 290 -14.57 -6.92 -2.73
N GLN A 291 -15.60 -6.12 -2.49
CA GLN A 291 -15.54 -4.66 -2.65
C GLN A 291 -14.58 -4.03 -1.63
N VAL A 292 -14.64 -4.46 -0.38
CA VAL A 292 -13.71 -4.00 0.67
C VAL A 292 -12.28 -4.41 0.37
N ALA A 293 -12.05 -5.65 -0.05
CA ALA A 293 -10.72 -6.12 -0.44
C ALA A 293 -10.17 -5.32 -1.63
N ALA A 294 -11.00 -5.05 -2.65
CA ALA A 294 -10.62 -4.23 -3.80
C ALA A 294 -10.30 -2.80 -3.40
N TYR A 295 -11.09 -2.21 -2.50
CA TYR A 295 -10.86 -0.88 -1.96
C TYR A 295 -9.52 -0.80 -1.22
N VAL A 296 -9.27 -1.66 -0.25
CA VAL A 296 -8.01 -1.70 0.52
C VAL A 296 -6.81 -1.95 -0.40
N ALA A 297 -6.94 -2.88 -1.35
CA ALA A 297 -5.88 -3.18 -2.31
C ALA A 297 -5.54 -1.98 -3.21
N LYS A 298 -6.54 -1.22 -3.67
CA LYS A 298 -6.35 -0.01 -4.47
C LYS A 298 -5.49 1.02 -3.72
N TYR A 299 -5.83 1.30 -2.47
CA TYR A 299 -5.11 2.30 -1.67
C TYR A 299 -3.73 1.84 -1.21
N SER A 300 -3.48 0.53 -1.15
CA SER A 300 -2.17 -0.02 -0.82
C SER A 300 -1.06 0.39 -1.81
N CYS A 301 -1.43 0.75 -3.06
CA CYS A 301 -0.51 1.13 -4.14
C CYS A 301 -0.34 2.64 -4.31
N LYS A 302 -1.11 3.45 -3.59
CA LYS A 302 -1.01 4.92 -3.66
C LYS A 302 0.21 5.46 -2.89
N ALA A 303 0.63 6.66 -3.24
CA ALA A 303 1.63 7.48 -2.54
C ALA A 303 0.93 8.64 -1.82
N SER A 304 1.70 9.52 -1.17
CA SER A 304 1.20 10.80 -0.66
C SER A 304 0.70 11.70 -1.80
N HIS A 305 1.46 11.74 -2.90
CA HIS A 305 1.11 12.36 -4.16
C HIS A 305 1.91 11.68 -5.29
N GLU A 306 1.36 11.65 -6.50
CA GLU A 306 1.99 10.94 -7.63
C GLU A 306 3.34 11.54 -8.03
N GLN A 307 3.49 12.85 -7.91
CA GLN A 307 4.70 13.61 -8.26
C GLN A 307 5.75 13.62 -7.15
N ILE A 308 5.42 13.13 -5.94
CA ILE A 308 6.36 13.08 -4.82
C ILE A 308 7.09 11.73 -4.79
N THR A 309 8.40 11.75 -4.92
CA THR A 309 9.25 10.55 -4.84
C THR A 309 10.01 10.48 -3.51
N SER A 310 10.38 9.28 -3.07
CA SER A 310 11.13 9.09 -1.80
C SER A 310 12.54 9.69 -1.79
N ARG A 311 13.05 10.13 -2.95
CA ARG A 311 14.39 10.73 -3.08
C ARG A 311 14.36 12.26 -3.09
N ASP A 312 13.16 12.83 -3.13
CA ASP A 312 12.96 14.24 -3.29
C ASP A 312 12.18 14.79 -2.09
N SER A 313 12.87 15.55 -1.28
CA SER A 313 12.33 16.20 -0.08
C SER A 313 12.48 17.73 -0.17
N ASP A 314 12.57 18.27 -1.39
CA ASP A 314 12.72 19.68 -1.66
C ASP A 314 11.36 20.29 -2.06
N PRO A 315 10.72 21.10 -1.19
CA PRO A 315 9.42 21.72 -1.45
C PRO A 315 9.44 22.66 -2.67
N ASP A 316 10.56 23.35 -2.96
CA ASP A 316 10.64 24.27 -4.08
C ASP A 316 10.52 23.52 -5.40
N ARG A 317 11.19 22.39 -5.52
CA ARG A 317 11.03 21.49 -6.67
C ARG A 317 9.64 20.87 -6.79
N TRP A 318 8.91 20.75 -5.67
CA TRP A 318 7.54 20.29 -5.71
C TRP A 318 6.62 21.33 -6.32
N CYS A 319 6.80 22.62 -5.99
CA CYS A 319 6.10 23.72 -6.65
C CYS A 319 6.31 23.71 -8.16
N GLU A 320 7.57 23.59 -8.62
CA GLU A 320 7.91 23.55 -10.05
C GLU A 320 7.21 22.39 -10.79
N ARG A 321 6.90 21.30 -10.10
CA ARG A 321 6.20 20.13 -10.66
C ARG A 321 4.69 20.18 -10.51
N GLY A 322 4.14 21.26 -9.98
CA GLY A 322 2.70 21.42 -9.79
C GLY A 322 2.10 20.55 -8.65
N VAL A 323 2.90 20.22 -7.63
CA VAL A 323 2.38 19.62 -6.39
C VAL A 323 1.49 20.68 -5.70
N PRO A 324 0.28 20.31 -5.21
CA PRO A 324 -0.60 21.25 -4.53
C PRO A 324 0.08 21.98 -3.38
N GLU A 325 -0.18 23.30 -3.25
CA GLU A 325 0.42 24.19 -2.24
C GLU A 325 0.24 23.65 -0.82
N GLN A 326 -0.91 23.07 -0.50
CA GLN A 326 -1.16 22.41 0.79
C GLN A 326 -0.08 21.39 1.17
N LEU A 327 0.35 20.58 0.20
CA LEU A 327 1.37 19.54 0.45
C LEU A 327 2.78 20.13 0.53
N VAL A 328 3.03 21.18 -0.22
CA VAL A 328 4.30 21.95 -0.17
C VAL A 328 4.46 22.58 1.20
N GLN A 329 3.44 23.23 1.73
CA GLN A 329 3.45 23.83 3.05
C GLN A 329 3.61 22.79 4.17
N MET A 330 2.95 21.64 4.05
CA MET A 330 3.17 20.51 4.98
C MET A 330 4.61 19.98 4.92
N ALA A 331 5.23 19.93 3.75
CA ALA A 331 6.62 19.53 3.59
C ALA A 331 7.57 20.54 4.25
N ALA A 332 7.33 21.84 4.04
CA ALA A 332 8.09 22.92 4.68
C ALA A 332 7.96 22.84 6.22
N ALA A 333 6.74 22.62 6.74
CA ALA A 333 6.53 22.41 8.16
C ALA A 333 7.28 21.16 8.70
N ALA A 334 7.28 20.04 7.94
CA ALA A 334 8.04 18.86 8.32
C ALA A 334 9.54 19.10 8.39
N ILE A 335 10.10 19.90 7.47
CA ILE A 335 11.51 20.31 7.48
C ILE A 335 11.78 21.20 8.71
N GLY A 336 10.95 22.21 8.96
CA GLY A 336 11.07 23.09 10.12
C GLY A 336 11.03 22.33 11.43
N LEU A 337 10.04 21.43 11.61
CA LEU A 337 9.93 20.56 12.77
C LEU A 337 11.13 19.63 12.95
N SER A 338 11.74 19.16 11.85
CA SER A 338 12.91 18.27 11.91
C SER A 338 14.16 18.92 12.52
N GLN A 339 14.21 20.25 12.59
CA GLN A 339 15.29 20.99 13.26
C GLN A 339 15.13 21.03 14.78
N ARG A 340 13.96 20.69 15.30
CA ARG A 340 13.64 20.74 16.75
C ARG A 340 14.14 19.48 17.48
N PRO A 341 14.53 19.61 18.78
CA PRO A 341 14.89 18.47 19.61
C PRO A 341 13.76 17.41 19.62
N GLY A 342 14.12 16.13 19.56
CA GLY A 342 13.16 15.01 19.57
C GLY A 342 12.48 14.73 18.22
N LEU A 343 12.47 15.66 17.26
CA LEU A 343 11.78 15.51 15.98
C LEU A 343 12.72 15.36 14.76
N ARG A 344 14.04 15.23 14.97
CA ARG A 344 15.04 15.11 13.88
C ARG A 344 14.74 13.99 12.89
N GLY A 345 14.10 12.92 13.34
CA GLY A 345 13.69 11.81 12.46
C GLY A 345 12.68 12.21 11.36
N LEU A 346 11.94 13.31 11.53
CA LEU A 346 10.98 13.83 10.55
C LEU A 346 11.63 14.16 9.20
N GLY A 347 12.90 14.63 9.18
CA GLY A 347 13.61 14.96 7.95
C GLY A 347 13.70 13.80 6.95
N GLY A 348 13.71 12.54 7.42
CA GLY A 348 13.65 11.37 6.55
C GLY A 348 12.26 11.07 5.95
N TRP A 349 11.21 11.76 6.40
CA TRP A 349 9.82 11.47 6.04
C TRP A 349 9.08 12.68 5.44
N VAL A 350 9.82 13.70 4.98
CA VAL A 350 9.24 14.88 4.31
C VAL A 350 8.39 14.45 3.11
N HIS A 351 8.88 13.55 2.27
CA HIS A 351 8.17 12.99 1.11
C HIS A 351 6.88 12.22 1.48
N MET A 352 6.67 11.95 2.76
CA MET A 352 5.49 11.31 3.33
C MET A 352 4.72 12.26 4.26
N LEU A 353 4.99 13.57 4.17
CA LEU A 353 4.33 14.58 4.98
C LEU A 353 4.35 14.25 6.49
N GLY A 354 5.48 13.70 6.95
CA GLY A 354 5.67 13.24 8.31
C GLY A 354 5.22 11.82 8.63
N PHE A 355 4.44 11.15 7.79
CA PHE A 355 3.96 9.81 8.08
C PHE A 355 5.06 8.75 7.96
N ARG A 356 5.44 8.11 9.08
CA ARG A 356 6.47 7.06 9.17
C ARG A 356 5.92 5.63 9.26
N GLY A 357 4.63 5.45 9.04
CA GLY A 357 3.97 4.16 9.12
C GLY A 357 4.04 3.35 7.82
N HIS A 358 3.80 2.05 7.95
CA HIS A 358 3.52 1.21 6.77
C HIS A 358 2.12 1.47 6.25
N PHE A 359 1.98 1.54 4.91
CA PHE A 359 0.67 1.75 4.28
C PHE A 359 -0.31 0.61 4.57
N VAL A 360 0.16 -0.63 4.51
CA VAL A 360 -0.67 -1.79 4.87
C VAL A 360 -0.02 -2.52 6.04
N THR A 361 -0.82 -2.75 7.07
CA THR A 361 -0.42 -3.57 8.22
C THR A 361 -1.58 -4.48 8.61
N LYS A 362 -1.26 -5.63 9.17
CA LYS A 362 -2.25 -6.54 9.73
C LYS A 362 -1.72 -7.22 10.99
N SER A 363 -2.61 -7.68 11.84
CA SER A 363 -2.27 -8.60 12.92
C SER A 363 -1.86 -9.96 12.36
N ARG A 364 -1.02 -10.71 13.08
CA ARG A 364 -0.55 -12.05 12.64
C ARG A 364 -1.71 -13.00 12.39
N GLY A 365 -2.72 -12.98 13.25
CA GLY A 365 -3.87 -13.87 13.18
C GLY A 365 -4.90 -13.54 12.11
N TYR A 366 -4.84 -12.36 11.48
CA TYR A 366 -5.88 -11.93 10.54
C TYR A 366 -5.97 -12.83 9.31
N SER A 367 -4.87 -13.06 8.59
CA SER A 367 -4.83 -13.87 7.38
C SER A 367 -3.44 -14.43 7.08
N THR A 368 -3.20 -14.86 5.83
CA THR A 368 -1.89 -15.26 5.29
C THR A 368 -0.88 -14.10 5.27
N ASN A 369 0.31 -14.32 4.77
CA ASN A 369 1.36 -13.31 4.61
C ASN A 369 1.90 -13.25 3.17
N LEU A 370 2.61 -12.16 2.83
CA LEU A 370 3.17 -11.96 1.49
C LEU A 370 4.19 -13.05 1.10
N GLY A 371 4.93 -13.58 2.07
CA GLY A 371 5.89 -14.66 1.82
C GLY A 371 5.20 -15.91 1.30
N THR A 372 4.12 -16.33 1.97
CA THR A 372 3.28 -17.46 1.53
C THR A 372 2.70 -17.23 0.14
N LEU A 373 2.10 -16.04 -0.13
CA LEU A 373 1.52 -15.74 -1.45
C LEU A 373 2.57 -15.77 -2.57
N ARG A 374 3.80 -15.31 -2.29
CA ARG A 374 4.92 -15.35 -3.24
C ARG A 374 5.43 -16.77 -3.47
N ALA A 375 5.50 -17.58 -2.41
CA ALA A 375 5.89 -19.00 -2.51
C ALA A 375 4.85 -19.80 -3.32
N ASP A 376 3.55 -19.62 -3.05
CA ASP A 376 2.47 -20.24 -3.83
C ASP A 376 2.59 -19.90 -5.32
N ARG A 377 2.87 -18.62 -5.63
CA ARG A 377 3.03 -18.15 -7.01
C ARG A 377 4.27 -18.73 -7.67
N ALA A 378 5.38 -18.83 -6.93
CA ALA A 378 6.61 -19.43 -7.43
C ALA A 378 6.41 -20.94 -7.71
N ALA A 379 5.76 -21.66 -6.80
CA ALA A 379 5.43 -23.07 -6.98
C ALA A 379 4.50 -23.29 -8.20
N TYR A 380 3.47 -22.46 -8.37
CA TYR A 380 2.58 -22.54 -9.54
C TYR A 380 3.32 -22.31 -10.86
N ARG A 381 4.27 -21.38 -10.91
CA ARG A 381 5.09 -21.14 -12.12
C ARG A 381 6.03 -22.30 -12.40
N ALA A 382 6.68 -22.84 -11.36
CA ALA A 382 7.57 -24.00 -11.49
C ALA A 382 6.82 -25.25 -11.99
N GLN A 383 5.54 -25.41 -11.70
CA GLN A 383 4.70 -26.50 -12.24
C GLN A 383 4.34 -26.33 -13.72
N GLN A 384 4.44 -25.11 -14.25
CA GLN A 384 4.19 -24.82 -15.68
C GLN A 384 5.43 -24.93 -16.55
N ASP A 385 6.62 -24.72 -15.95
CA ASP A 385 7.90 -25.04 -16.58
C ASP A 385 8.07 -26.57 -16.42
N GLU A 386 8.19 -27.34 -17.50
CA GLU A 386 8.28 -28.82 -17.45
C GLU A 386 9.26 -29.30 -16.38
N PRO A 387 8.87 -30.15 -15.45
CA PRO A 387 9.76 -30.64 -14.43
C PRO A 387 10.85 -31.51 -15.08
N ASP A 388 12.09 -31.15 -14.87
CA ASP A 388 13.23 -32.02 -15.16
C ASP A 388 13.18 -33.18 -14.14
N GLU A 389 12.59 -34.31 -14.56
CA GLU A 389 12.38 -35.51 -13.71
C GLU A 389 13.68 -36.12 -13.15
N THR A 390 14.86 -35.58 -13.54
CA THR A 390 16.19 -36.10 -13.13
C THR A 390 16.79 -35.33 -11.94
N GLN A 391 16.07 -34.35 -11.37
CA GLN A 391 16.65 -33.48 -10.33
C GLN A 391 16.53 -34.12 -8.94
N ASP A 392 17.69 -34.39 -8.31
CA ASP A 392 17.78 -34.77 -6.90
C ASP A 392 17.50 -33.55 -5.99
N ASP A 393 16.32 -33.52 -5.39
CA ASP A 393 15.85 -32.43 -4.51
C ASP A 393 16.51 -32.44 -3.10
N SER A 394 17.37 -33.45 -2.82
CA SER A 394 18.04 -33.57 -1.51
C SER A 394 19.22 -32.62 -1.30
N MET A 395 19.78 -32.07 -2.40
CA MET A 395 20.98 -31.23 -2.34
C MET A 395 20.61 -29.74 -2.12
N PRO A 396 21.32 -29.04 -1.20
CA PRO A 396 21.05 -27.61 -0.96
C PRO A 396 21.37 -26.76 -2.20
N VAL A 397 20.49 -25.83 -2.52
CA VAL A 397 20.66 -24.87 -3.61
C VAL A 397 21.11 -23.53 -3.03
N LEU A 398 22.30 -23.06 -3.43
CA LEU A 398 22.90 -21.81 -2.98
C LEU A 398 23.06 -20.82 -4.14
N GLY A 399 22.55 -19.62 -3.96
CA GLY A 399 22.68 -18.54 -4.94
C GLY A 399 23.67 -17.46 -4.48
N PHE A 400 24.64 -17.14 -5.31
CA PHE A 400 25.60 -16.05 -5.07
C PHE A 400 25.31 -14.91 -6.04
N TRP A 401 24.91 -13.75 -5.51
CA TRP A 401 24.41 -12.65 -6.31
C TRP A 401 25.14 -11.35 -6.03
N GLN A 402 25.52 -10.64 -7.08
CA GLN A 402 26.04 -9.28 -7.06
C GLN A 402 25.03 -8.31 -7.67
N TYR A 403 24.73 -7.23 -6.98
CA TYR A 403 23.90 -6.14 -7.51
C TYR A 403 24.70 -5.33 -8.52
N LEU A 404 24.16 -5.20 -9.75
CA LEU A 404 24.76 -4.42 -10.84
C LEU A 404 24.11 -3.04 -11.03
N GLY A 405 22.89 -2.84 -10.52
CA GLY A 405 22.15 -1.61 -10.66
C GLY A 405 20.65 -1.84 -10.86
N SER A 406 19.89 -0.76 -10.98
CA SER A 406 18.46 -0.77 -11.26
C SER A 406 18.16 -0.03 -12.55
N GLY A 407 17.09 -0.46 -13.24
CA GLY A 407 16.67 0.07 -14.54
C GLY A 407 17.33 -0.64 -15.72
N TYR A 408 16.96 -0.22 -16.91
CA TYR A 408 17.52 -0.71 -18.16
C TYR A 408 18.88 -0.06 -18.45
N LEU A 409 19.69 -0.68 -19.30
CA LEU A 409 21.04 -0.20 -19.62
C LEU A 409 21.05 1.11 -20.41
N ASN A 410 20.04 1.30 -21.23
CA ASN A 410 19.90 2.48 -22.09
C ASN A 410 18.42 2.86 -22.29
N PRO A 411 18.14 4.09 -22.78
CA PRO A 411 16.76 4.53 -23.02
C PRO A 411 16.00 3.70 -24.07
N GLY A 412 16.67 3.12 -25.05
CA GLY A 412 16.06 2.26 -26.06
C GLY A 412 15.50 0.97 -25.47
N ASP A 413 16.26 0.32 -24.57
CA ASP A 413 15.79 -0.85 -23.83
C ASP A 413 14.57 -0.51 -22.95
N ALA A 414 14.57 0.68 -22.33
CA ALA A 414 13.43 1.14 -21.53
C ALA A 414 12.17 1.35 -22.39
N LEU A 415 12.30 1.89 -23.61
CA LEU A 415 11.19 2.06 -24.55
C LEU A 415 10.63 0.71 -25.03
N LEU A 416 11.49 -0.25 -25.35
CA LEU A 416 11.06 -1.62 -25.71
C LEU A 416 10.26 -2.27 -24.58
N ALA A 417 10.76 -2.17 -23.37
CA ALA A 417 10.08 -2.69 -22.20
C ALA A 417 8.73 -2.00 -21.93
N ALA A 418 8.65 -0.68 -22.16
CA ALA A 418 7.38 0.06 -22.06
C ALA A 418 6.35 -0.43 -23.10
N GLY A 419 6.78 -0.78 -24.32
CA GLY A 419 5.93 -1.41 -25.33
C GLY A 419 5.40 -2.78 -24.88
N VAL A 420 6.26 -3.60 -24.26
CA VAL A 420 5.85 -4.89 -23.68
C VAL A 420 4.85 -4.67 -22.53
N GLU A 421 5.08 -3.67 -21.66
CA GLU A 421 4.15 -3.32 -20.56
C GLU A 421 2.77 -2.95 -21.09
N ALA A 422 2.72 -2.09 -22.14
CA ALA A 422 1.46 -1.68 -22.76
C ALA A 422 0.70 -2.87 -23.35
N SER A 423 1.40 -3.79 -24.02
CA SER A 423 0.80 -5.02 -24.58
C SER A 423 0.25 -5.94 -23.48
N LEU A 424 1.01 -6.14 -22.40
CA LEU A 424 0.58 -6.96 -21.28
C LEU A 424 -0.63 -6.32 -20.54
N ARG A 425 -0.70 -5.01 -20.46
CA ARG A 425 -1.83 -4.28 -19.89
C ARG A 425 -3.08 -4.45 -20.74
N ALA A 426 -2.98 -4.20 -22.05
CA ALA A 426 -4.09 -4.37 -22.97
C ALA A 426 -4.65 -5.80 -22.97
N ALA A 427 -3.78 -6.81 -22.93
CA ALA A 427 -4.22 -8.21 -22.82
C ALA A 427 -4.98 -8.50 -21.53
N ARG A 428 -4.56 -7.91 -20.38
CA ARG A 428 -5.28 -8.06 -19.09
C ARG A 428 -6.64 -7.35 -19.12
N GLU A 429 -6.72 -6.16 -19.69
CA GLU A 429 -7.97 -5.41 -19.85
C GLU A 429 -8.97 -6.20 -20.70
N ALA A 430 -8.53 -6.72 -21.83
CA ALA A 430 -9.35 -7.57 -22.70
C ALA A 430 -9.89 -8.83 -21.99
N LEU A 431 -9.05 -9.49 -21.16
CA LEU A 431 -9.50 -10.64 -20.37
C LEU A 431 -10.53 -10.27 -19.30
N LEU A 432 -10.43 -9.10 -18.69
CA LEU A 432 -11.39 -8.61 -17.72
C LEU A 432 -12.73 -8.26 -18.38
N ASP A 433 -12.70 -7.64 -19.56
CA ASP A 433 -13.90 -7.30 -20.32
C ASP A 433 -14.62 -8.55 -20.82
N ALA A 434 -13.87 -9.57 -21.30
CA ALA A 434 -14.44 -10.85 -21.68
C ALA A 434 -15.16 -11.57 -20.52
N ARG A 435 -14.71 -11.38 -19.27
CA ARG A 435 -15.37 -11.94 -18.07
C ARG A 435 -16.59 -11.15 -17.60
N ARG A 436 -16.75 -9.90 -18.06
CA ARG A 436 -17.89 -9.03 -17.72
C ARG A 436 -19.08 -9.18 -18.68
N VAL A 437 -18.92 -9.85 -19.83
CA VAL A 437 -20.03 -10.13 -20.74
C VAL A 437 -20.89 -11.21 -20.09
N PRO A 438 -22.18 -10.95 -19.75
CA PRO A 438 -23.09 -11.98 -19.26
C PRO A 438 -23.30 -13.02 -20.37
N LEU A 439 -23.25 -14.30 -19.99
CA LEU A 439 -23.72 -15.42 -20.83
C LEU A 439 -25.23 -15.31 -21.03
#